data_7170f2f7f7b66428f717251f5e777802
#
_entry.id   7170f2f7f7b66428f717251f5e777802
#
_cell.length_a   1.000
_cell.length_b   1.000
_cell.length_c   1.000
_cell.angle_alpha   90.00
_cell.angle_beta   90.00
_cell.angle_gamma   90.00
#
_symmetry.space_group_name_H-M   'P 1'
#
loop_
_entity.id
_entity.type
_entity.pdbx_description
1 polymer ?
#
loop_
_entity_poly.entity_id
_entity_poly.type
_entity_poly.pdbx_seq_one_letter_code
_entity_poly.pdbx_strand_id
1 'polypeptide(L)'
;MNDKLAPFDVAVIGGGPAGYAAAIYAARASLNVVVIEQGMPGGQIATTDIIENYPGIESISGFEFGQKLQDHAAQFGVLNAYVVVSSIERTSDATFIVHGDPDSYHAKVVIVATGASPRHVGFEGEDRFTGRGISYCATCDGMFYRGKEVFVIGGGTAACEEAMYLSKIATKVTMVVRRDEFRAPKGVVDRMLACENVQVRYETSITHVDGDAAITTIQFKNNRTGEVYEESFEEGSVGIFVFAGTNPATKLVEDFVDLGSDDGVVTDEDMATRTPGIFCAGDMRSKHLRQVITAASDGAIAGMSAYRYLSSH
;
A
#
# COMPACT_ATOMS: atom_id res chain seq x y z
N MET A 1 38.80 -8.86 -3.41
CA MET A 1 38.41 -10.16 -2.84
C MET A 1 37.56 -9.83 -1.63
N ASN A 2 36.24 -9.86 -1.82
CA ASN A 2 35.35 -9.63 -0.68
C ASN A 2 35.36 -10.90 0.17
N ASP A 3 35.78 -10.75 1.42
CA ASP A 3 35.54 -11.76 2.45
C ASP A 3 34.05 -12.10 2.41
N LYS A 4 33.74 -13.38 2.14
CA LYS A 4 32.38 -13.89 2.21
C LYS A 4 31.93 -13.77 3.67
N LEU A 5 31.29 -12.66 4.00
CA LEU A 5 30.51 -12.56 5.22
C LEU A 5 29.55 -13.75 5.22
N ALA A 6 29.44 -14.45 6.36
CA ALA A 6 28.48 -15.53 6.50
C ALA A 6 27.09 -15.03 6.07
N PRO A 7 26.33 -15.83 5.31
CA PRO A 7 25.03 -15.38 4.84
C PRO A 7 24.10 -15.07 6.02
N PHE A 8 23.28 -14.04 5.88
CA PHE A 8 22.13 -13.83 6.76
C PHE A 8 21.20 -15.06 6.66
N ASP A 9 20.53 -15.40 7.74
CA ASP A 9 19.46 -16.40 7.65
C ASP A 9 18.32 -15.85 6.81
N VAL A 10 17.94 -14.57 7.04
CA VAL A 10 16.85 -13.90 6.34
C VAL A 10 17.26 -12.50 5.91
N ALA A 11 17.06 -12.18 4.63
CA ALA A 11 17.02 -10.81 4.12
C ALA A 11 15.57 -10.38 3.91
N VAL A 12 15.17 -9.27 4.51
CA VAL A 12 13.85 -8.67 4.34
C VAL A 12 13.99 -7.43 3.46
N ILE A 13 13.31 -7.39 2.32
CA ILE A 13 13.33 -6.25 1.39
C ILE A 13 12.09 -5.40 1.61
N GLY A 14 12.28 -4.18 2.12
CA GLY A 14 11.25 -3.22 2.48
C GLY A 14 11.07 -3.08 3.99
N GLY A 15 11.24 -1.86 4.49
CA GLY A 15 11.13 -1.46 5.90
C GLY A 15 9.76 -0.89 6.28
N GLY A 16 8.70 -1.41 5.66
CA GLY A 16 7.32 -1.10 6.05
C GLY A 16 6.82 -1.99 7.20
N PRO A 17 5.54 -1.87 7.59
CA PRO A 17 4.95 -2.67 8.68
C PRO A 17 5.08 -4.18 8.48
N ALA A 18 4.97 -4.67 7.24
CA ALA A 18 5.16 -6.08 6.92
C ALA A 18 6.62 -6.51 7.13
N GLY A 19 7.58 -5.71 6.61
CA GLY A 19 9.00 -6.05 6.70
C GLY A 19 9.51 -6.05 8.13
N TYR A 20 9.20 -5.01 8.92
CA TYR A 20 9.61 -5.00 10.32
C TYR A 20 8.92 -6.06 11.16
N ALA A 21 7.63 -6.35 10.92
CA ALA A 21 6.98 -7.47 11.59
C ALA A 21 7.67 -8.81 11.25
N ALA A 22 7.99 -9.06 9.98
CA ALA A 22 8.73 -10.26 9.56
C ALA A 22 10.10 -10.35 10.26
N ALA A 23 10.85 -9.25 10.28
CA ALA A 23 12.16 -9.19 10.89
C ALA A 23 12.11 -9.45 12.41
N ILE A 24 11.16 -8.85 13.12
CA ILE A 24 10.96 -9.06 14.56
C ILE A 24 10.68 -10.54 14.86
N TYR A 25 9.74 -11.16 14.13
CA TYR A 25 9.38 -12.55 14.38
C TYR A 25 10.52 -13.52 14.03
N ALA A 26 11.24 -13.29 12.92
CA ALA A 26 12.41 -14.08 12.54
C ALA A 26 13.55 -13.94 13.56
N ALA A 27 13.88 -12.72 13.97
CA ALA A 27 14.93 -12.46 14.96
C ALA A 27 14.60 -13.05 16.34
N ARG A 28 13.33 -12.99 16.78
CA ARG A 28 12.87 -13.64 18.01
C ARG A 28 12.95 -15.16 17.95
N ALA A 29 12.97 -15.74 16.74
CA ALA A 29 13.26 -17.16 16.53
C ALA A 29 14.79 -17.44 16.39
N SER A 30 15.62 -16.48 16.82
CA SER A 30 17.10 -16.57 16.83
C SER A 30 17.74 -16.63 15.45
N LEU A 31 17.07 -16.12 14.41
CA LEU A 31 17.65 -15.98 13.08
C LEU A 31 18.45 -14.67 12.97
N ASN A 32 19.53 -14.69 12.17
CA ASN A 32 20.29 -13.50 11.81
C ASN A 32 19.59 -12.79 10.65
N VAL A 33 19.07 -11.58 10.89
CA VAL A 33 18.16 -10.87 9.98
C VAL A 33 18.73 -9.50 9.58
N VAL A 34 18.62 -9.18 8.28
CA VAL A 34 18.81 -7.84 7.75
C VAL A 34 17.52 -7.32 7.13
N VAL A 35 17.13 -6.09 7.45
CA VAL A 35 16.09 -5.33 6.74
C VAL A 35 16.79 -4.37 5.79
N ILE A 36 16.43 -4.44 4.52
CA ILE A 36 16.98 -3.60 3.44
C ILE A 36 15.89 -2.64 2.99
N GLU A 37 16.08 -1.35 3.28
CA GLU A 37 15.14 -0.28 2.96
C GLU A 37 15.86 0.82 2.17
N GLN A 38 15.22 1.39 1.17
CA GLN A 38 15.82 2.45 0.36
C GLN A 38 15.56 3.86 0.92
N GLY A 39 14.55 4.01 1.77
CA GLY A 39 14.08 5.30 2.25
C GLY A 39 13.93 5.37 3.76
N MET A 40 12.93 6.12 4.20
CA MET A 40 12.58 6.24 5.62
C MET A 40 11.88 4.98 6.12
N PRO A 41 12.10 4.58 7.39
CA PRO A 41 11.38 3.47 7.99
C PRO A 41 9.87 3.73 8.01
N GLY A 42 9.11 2.66 7.79
CA GLY A 42 7.64 2.71 7.73
C GLY A 42 7.08 2.56 6.31
N GLY A 43 7.90 2.75 5.26
CA GLY A 43 7.42 2.66 3.87
C GLY A 43 6.30 3.66 3.60
N GLN A 44 5.18 3.21 3.01
CA GLN A 44 4.04 4.08 2.65
C GLN A 44 3.46 4.86 3.83
N ILE A 45 3.47 4.32 5.04
CA ILE A 45 2.90 5.01 6.20
C ILE A 45 3.74 6.21 6.66
N ALA A 46 5.02 6.26 6.32
CA ALA A 46 5.92 7.33 6.78
C ALA A 46 5.45 8.74 6.38
N THR A 47 4.64 8.84 5.31
CA THR A 47 4.04 10.09 4.83
C THR A 47 2.61 10.32 5.30
N THR A 48 2.05 9.43 6.13
CA THR A 48 0.71 9.56 6.69
C THR A 48 0.74 10.42 7.95
N ASP A 49 -0.06 11.47 7.99
CA ASP A 49 -0.07 12.40 9.12
C ASP A 49 -0.51 11.70 10.41
N ILE A 50 -1.61 10.96 10.37
CA ILE A 50 -2.21 10.30 11.55
C ILE A 50 -2.72 8.91 11.19
N ILE A 51 -2.40 7.92 12.04
CA ILE A 51 -2.92 6.55 12.00
C ILE A 51 -3.73 6.34 13.28
N GLU A 52 -5.05 6.09 13.14
CA GLU A 52 -5.98 5.91 14.25
C GLU A 52 -6.68 4.54 14.25
N ASN A 53 -6.31 3.68 13.31
CA ASN A 53 -6.96 2.38 13.08
C ASN A 53 -6.05 1.18 13.34
N TYR A 54 -4.96 1.38 14.08
CA TYR A 54 -4.11 0.27 14.52
C TYR A 54 -4.48 -0.13 15.95
N PRO A 55 -5.00 -1.35 16.19
CA PRO A 55 -5.44 -1.78 17.52
C PRO A 55 -4.34 -1.68 18.58
N GLY A 56 -4.65 -1.02 19.70
CA GLY A 56 -3.71 -0.80 20.79
C GLY A 56 -2.91 0.51 20.70
N ILE A 57 -3.07 1.27 19.62
CA ILE A 57 -2.52 2.63 19.46
C ILE A 57 -3.69 3.54 19.09
N GLU A 58 -4.04 4.48 19.97
CA GLU A 58 -5.18 5.40 19.76
C GLU A 58 -4.93 6.34 18.58
N SER A 59 -3.73 6.94 18.53
CA SER A 59 -3.30 7.86 17.49
C SER A 59 -1.79 7.96 17.46
N ILE A 60 -1.20 7.93 16.26
CA ILE A 60 0.24 8.08 16.03
C ILE A 60 0.49 8.61 14.63
N SER A 61 1.52 9.46 14.45
CA SER A 61 1.95 9.79 13.10
C SER A 61 2.59 8.59 12.41
N GLY A 62 2.42 8.49 11.08
CA GLY A 62 3.01 7.39 10.33
C GLY A 62 4.54 7.38 10.41
N PHE A 63 5.16 8.57 10.43
CA PHE A 63 6.60 8.71 10.63
C PHE A 63 7.06 8.12 11.98
N GLU A 64 6.42 8.53 13.07
CA GLU A 64 6.74 8.02 14.41
C GLU A 64 6.50 6.51 14.49
N PHE A 65 5.44 6.02 13.86
CA PHE A 65 5.16 4.58 13.87
C PHE A 65 6.23 3.81 13.09
N GLY A 66 6.65 4.29 11.93
CA GLY A 66 7.75 3.70 11.17
C GLY A 66 9.04 3.63 11.98
N GLN A 67 9.39 4.71 12.68
CA GLN A 67 10.57 4.76 13.55
C GLN A 67 10.44 3.75 14.72
N LYS A 68 9.29 3.67 15.38
CA LYS A 68 9.05 2.68 16.44
C LYS A 68 9.18 1.24 15.95
N LEU A 69 8.75 0.94 14.73
CA LEU A 69 8.91 -0.40 14.14
C LEU A 69 10.39 -0.75 13.93
N GLN A 70 11.17 0.19 13.40
CA GLN A 70 12.60 0.03 13.21
C GLN A 70 13.33 -0.15 14.55
N ASP A 71 13.07 0.72 15.53
CA ASP A 71 13.69 0.68 16.86
C ASP A 71 13.36 -0.64 17.57
N HIS A 72 12.12 -1.12 17.43
CA HIS A 72 11.70 -2.40 17.99
C HIS A 72 12.44 -3.59 17.35
N ALA A 73 12.60 -3.60 16.02
CA ALA A 73 13.38 -4.63 15.34
C ALA A 73 14.86 -4.61 15.78
N ALA A 74 15.45 -3.42 15.92
CA ALA A 74 16.83 -3.25 16.37
C ALA A 74 17.08 -3.82 17.79
N GLN A 75 16.08 -3.80 18.70
CA GLN A 75 16.19 -4.41 20.03
C GLN A 75 16.42 -5.93 19.97
N PHE A 76 16.04 -6.59 18.89
CA PHE A 76 16.29 -8.02 18.66
C PHE A 76 17.53 -8.29 17.80
N GLY A 77 18.38 -7.26 17.58
CA GLY A 77 19.62 -7.41 16.81
C GLY A 77 19.43 -7.42 15.30
N VAL A 78 18.27 -6.99 14.79
CA VAL A 78 18.07 -6.83 13.34
C VAL A 78 18.96 -5.74 12.79
N LEU A 79 19.72 -6.05 11.74
CA LEU A 79 20.50 -5.07 11.00
C LEU A 79 19.54 -4.28 10.07
N ASN A 80 19.64 -2.95 10.13
CA ASN A 80 18.96 -2.07 9.17
C ASN A 80 19.98 -1.56 8.14
N ALA A 81 19.73 -1.84 6.86
CA ALA A 81 20.57 -1.43 5.75
C ALA A 81 19.79 -0.48 4.82
N TYR A 82 20.40 0.68 4.54
CA TYR A 82 19.82 1.67 3.62
C TYR A 82 20.42 1.48 2.23
N VAL A 83 19.74 0.71 1.41
CA VAL A 83 20.21 0.25 0.09
C VAL A 83 19.06 0.22 -0.91
N VAL A 84 19.33 0.70 -2.10
CA VAL A 84 18.42 0.56 -3.24
C VAL A 84 18.64 -0.83 -3.87
N VAL A 85 17.69 -1.74 -3.67
CA VAL A 85 17.75 -3.10 -4.24
C VAL A 85 17.44 -3.05 -5.74
N SER A 86 18.31 -3.63 -6.55
CA SER A 86 18.18 -3.68 -8.01
C SER A 86 17.70 -5.05 -8.54
N SER A 87 18.10 -6.16 -7.90
CA SER A 87 17.70 -7.51 -8.30
C SER A 87 17.93 -8.54 -7.19
N ILE A 88 17.32 -9.70 -7.37
CA ILE A 88 17.52 -10.88 -6.54
C ILE A 88 18.07 -11.98 -7.46
N GLU A 89 19.15 -12.62 -7.05
CA GLU A 89 19.77 -13.76 -7.75
C GLU A 89 19.66 -15.01 -6.86
N ARG A 90 19.18 -16.11 -7.43
CA ARG A 90 19.21 -17.41 -6.77
C ARG A 90 20.50 -18.12 -7.15
N THR A 91 21.28 -18.52 -6.15
CA THR A 91 22.58 -19.20 -6.34
C THR A 91 22.41 -20.71 -6.57
N SER A 92 23.47 -21.40 -6.96
CA SER A 92 23.45 -22.85 -7.22
C SER A 92 23.23 -23.71 -5.97
N ASP A 93 23.54 -23.17 -4.78
CA ASP A 93 23.32 -23.80 -3.46
C ASP A 93 21.97 -23.41 -2.83
N ALA A 94 21.05 -22.90 -3.66
CA ALA A 94 19.69 -22.51 -3.29
C ALA A 94 19.60 -21.39 -2.23
N THR A 95 20.66 -20.59 -2.08
CA THR A 95 20.63 -19.32 -1.33
C THR A 95 20.39 -18.14 -2.29
N PHE A 96 20.40 -16.92 -1.78
CA PHE A 96 20.07 -15.73 -2.55
C PHE A 96 21.11 -14.63 -2.36
N ILE A 97 21.39 -13.90 -3.42
CA ILE A 97 22.11 -12.63 -3.37
C ILE A 97 21.11 -11.52 -3.69
N VAL A 98 20.91 -10.62 -2.74
CA VAL A 98 20.13 -9.37 -2.92
C VAL A 98 21.12 -8.32 -3.37
N HIS A 99 21.10 -7.98 -4.64
CA HIS A 99 21.96 -6.96 -5.23
C HIS A 99 21.42 -5.56 -4.96
N GLY A 100 22.29 -4.67 -4.55
CA GLY A 100 21.91 -3.28 -4.28
C GLY A 100 23.07 -2.31 -4.39
N ASP A 101 22.77 -1.05 -4.23
CA ASP A 101 23.71 0.06 -4.23
C ASP A 101 23.58 0.81 -2.88
N PRO A 102 24.64 0.94 -2.06
CA PRO A 102 26.04 0.58 -2.36
C PRO A 102 26.43 -0.90 -2.12
N ASP A 103 25.61 -1.69 -1.42
CA ASP A 103 25.99 -3.01 -0.93
C ASP A 103 25.04 -4.11 -1.42
N SER A 104 25.55 -5.34 -1.50
CA SER A 104 24.76 -6.57 -1.76
C SER A 104 24.78 -7.48 -0.55
N TYR A 105 23.68 -8.24 -0.34
CA TYR A 105 23.50 -9.10 0.83
C TYR A 105 23.27 -10.53 0.42
N HIS A 106 23.99 -11.47 1.06
CA HIS A 106 23.80 -12.90 0.88
C HIS A 106 22.89 -13.43 1.99
N ALA A 107 21.84 -14.17 1.63
CA ALA A 107 20.87 -14.72 2.58
C ALA A 107 20.39 -16.11 2.16
N LYS A 108 20.00 -16.94 3.15
CA LYS A 108 19.40 -18.25 2.90
C LYS A 108 17.93 -18.15 2.47
N VAL A 109 17.22 -17.15 3.00
CA VAL A 109 15.80 -16.88 2.72
C VAL A 109 15.63 -15.40 2.42
N VAL A 110 14.71 -15.06 1.51
CA VAL A 110 14.32 -13.68 1.22
C VAL A 110 12.82 -13.50 1.52
N ILE A 111 12.50 -12.48 2.31
CA ILE A 111 11.12 -12.01 2.50
C ILE A 111 10.98 -10.68 1.79
N VAL A 112 10.08 -10.61 0.81
CA VAL A 112 9.85 -9.38 0.04
C VAL A 112 8.59 -8.70 0.57
N ALA A 113 8.76 -7.45 1.02
CA ALA A 113 7.74 -6.64 1.66
C ALA A 113 7.73 -5.21 1.09
N THR A 114 7.90 -5.10 -0.24
CA THR A 114 8.05 -3.84 -0.99
C THR A 114 6.76 -3.02 -1.08
N GLY A 115 5.63 -3.59 -0.67
CA GLY A 115 4.35 -2.90 -0.60
C GLY A 115 3.70 -2.62 -1.96
N ALA A 116 2.82 -1.62 -1.98
CA ALA A 116 2.12 -1.15 -3.17
C ALA A 116 1.94 0.36 -3.09
N SER A 117 1.86 1.02 -4.24
CA SER A 117 1.50 2.44 -4.33
C SER A 117 0.11 2.61 -4.95
N PRO A 118 -0.66 3.62 -4.56
CA PRO A 118 -1.89 3.94 -5.25
C PRO A 118 -1.59 4.37 -6.68
N ARG A 119 -2.54 4.10 -7.59
CA ARG A 119 -2.44 4.58 -8.96
C ARG A 119 -2.99 5.99 -9.06
N HIS A 120 -2.10 6.94 -9.36
CA HIS A 120 -2.49 8.31 -9.65
C HIS A 120 -3.32 8.37 -10.96
N VAL A 121 -4.27 9.28 -11.01
CA VAL A 121 -5.07 9.55 -12.21
C VAL A 121 -4.35 10.53 -13.14
N GLY A 122 -3.55 11.43 -12.57
CA GLY A 122 -2.68 12.37 -13.27
C GLY A 122 -3.37 13.69 -13.65
N PHE A 123 -4.41 14.11 -12.92
CA PHE A 123 -4.98 15.44 -13.10
C PHE A 123 -4.11 16.51 -12.42
N GLU A 124 -4.18 17.71 -12.90
CA GLU A 124 -3.39 18.82 -12.38
C GLU A 124 -3.83 19.15 -10.92
N GLY A 125 -2.84 19.27 -10.02
CA GLY A 125 -3.06 19.48 -8.59
C GLY A 125 -3.15 18.21 -7.76
N GLU A 126 -3.23 16.99 -8.36
CA GLU A 126 -3.38 15.73 -7.63
C GLU A 126 -2.28 15.56 -6.58
N ASP A 127 -1.01 15.70 -6.97
CA ASP A 127 0.13 15.54 -6.05
C ASP A 127 0.18 16.64 -4.98
N ARG A 128 -0.18 17.88 -5.35
CA ARG A 128 -0.15 19.03 -4.44
C ARG A 128 -1.12 18.88 -3.28
N PHE A 129 -2.30 18.30 -3.55
CA PHE A 129 -3.36 18.15 -2.57
C PHE A 129 -3.47 16.74 -1.96
N THR A 130 -2.56 15.82 -2.32
CA THR A 130 -2.46 14.53 -1.64
C THR A 130 -2.15 14.74 -0.16
N GLY A 131 -2.99 14.16 0.74
CA GLY A 131 -2.98 14.38 2.19
C GLY A 131 -3.64 15.71 2.63
N ARG A 132 -4.02 16.59 1.71
CA ARG A 132 -4.63 17.92 2.01
C ARG A 132 -5.92 18.15 1.25
N GLY A 133 -6.70 17.12 1.03
CA GLY A 133 -7.95 17.16 0.26
C GLY A 133 -8.10 15.97 -0.67
N ILE A 134 -7.00 15.30 -1.05
CA ILE A 134 -7.00 14.08 -1.85
C ILE A 134 -6.47 12.92 -1.03
N SER A 135 -7.20 11.81 -1.05
CA SER A 135 -6.84 10.56 -0.38
C SER A 135 -6.98 9.36 -1.32
N TYR A 136 -6.24 8.31 -1.03
CA TYR A 136 -6.29 7.01 -1.71
C TYR A 136 -6.79 5.89 -0.79
N CYS A 137 -7.27 6.24 0.41
CA CYS A 137 -7.70 5.29 1.43
C CYS A 137 -8.89 5.84 2.23
N ALA A 138 -10.12 5.36 1.95
CA ALA A 138 -11.29 5.83 2.70
C ALA A 138 -11.30 5.36 4.16
N THR A 139 -10.80 4.16 4.44
CA THR A 139 -10.72 3.64 5.82
C THR A 139 -9.64 4.33 6.65
N CYS A 140 -8.64 4.98 6.02
CA CYS A 140 -7.63 5.78 6.70
C CYS A 140 -8.16 7.19 7.00
N ASP A 141 -8.64 7.88 5.96
CA ASP A 141 -8.87 9.32 6.00
C ASP A 141 -10.36 9.73 6.01
N GLY A 142 -11.27 8.77 5.81
CA GLY A 142 -12.71 9.05 5.68
C GLY A 142 -13.28 9.82 6.86
N MET A 143 -12.78 9.58 8.08
CA MET A 143 -13.24 10.26 9.28
C MET A 143 -12.97 11.77 9.29
N PHE A 144 -11.94 12.27 8.61
CA PHE A 144 -11.64 13.69 8.44
C PHE A 144 -12.70 14.42 7.60
N TYR A 145 -13.49 13.63 6.85
CA TYR A 145 -14.57 14.13 5.98
C TYR A 145 -15.96 13.89 6.54
N ARG A 146 -16.07 13.64 7.85
CA ARG A 146 -17.36 13.54 8.53
C ARG A 146 -18.14 14.84 8.36
N GLY A 147 -19.37 14.72 7.82
CA GLY A 147 -20.25 15.86 7.61
C GLY A 147 -19.88 16.76 6.42
N LYS A 148 -18.93 16.33 5.57
CA LYS A 148 -18.49 17.07 4.38
C LYS A 148 -18.97 16.39 3.10
N GLU A 149 -18.77 17.03 1.95
CA GLU A 149 -18.97 16.45 0.62
C GLU A 149 -17.70 15.74 0.16
N VAL A 150 -17.84 14.57 -0.48
CA VAL A 150 -16.71 13.86 -1.06
C VAL A 150 -16.97 13.41 -2.49
N PHE A 151 -15.91 13.46 -3.30
CA PHE A 151 -15.88 12.88 -4.64
C PHE A 151 -15.09 11.60 -4.60
N VAL A 152 -15.61 10.55 -5.27
CA VAL A 152 -14.95 9.25 -5.37
C VAL A 152 -14.63 8.98 -6.84
N ILE A 153 -13.35 9.00 -7.18
CA ILE A 153 -12.87 8.72 -8.54
C ILE A 153 -12.68 7.21 -8.70
N GLY A 154 -13.44 6.61 -9.59
CA GLY A 154 -13.32 5.20 -9.91
C GLY A 154 -14.63 4.56 -10.35
N GLY A 155 -14.55 3.40 -11.01
CA GLY A 155 -15.72 2.65 -11.47
C GLY A 155 -15.56 1.14 -11.27
N GLY A 156 -14.58 0.71 -10.49
CA GLY A 156 -14.35 -0.68 -10.10
C GLY A 156 -15.02 -1.03 -8.77
N THR A 157 -14.94 -2.31 -8.39
CA THR A 157 -15.51 -2.84 -7.15
C THR A 157 -15.05 -2.06 -5.92
N ALA A 158 -13.74 -1.82 -5.79
CA ALA A 158 -13.19 -1.06 -4.67
C ALA A 158 -13.79 0.35 -4.57
N ALA A 159 -13.90 1.10 -5.68
CA ALA A 159 -14.49 2.44 -5.67
C ALA A 159 -15.95 2.42 -5.19
N CYS A 160 -16.75 1.42 -5.59
CA CYS A 160 -18.13 1.29 -5.13
C CYS A 160 -18.23 0.93 -3.65
N GLU A 161 -17.38 0.03 -3.16
CA GLU A 161 -17.34 -0.37 -1.75
C GLU A 161 -16.89 0.76 -0.84
N GLU A 162 -15.88 1.50 -1.25
CA GLU A 162 -15.39 2.67 -0.52
C GLU A 162 -16.39 3.84 -0.56
N ALA A 163 -17.14 4.00 -1.65
CA ALA A 163 -18.24 4.97 -1.69
C ALA A 163 -19.37 4.60 -0.71
N MET A 164 -19.71 3.31 -0.58
CA MET A 164 -20.66 2.84 0.44
C MET A 164 -20.13 3.05 1.86
N TYR A 165 -18.84 2.92 2.08
CA TYR A 165 -18.22 3.23 3.37
C TYR A 165 -18.33 4.74 3.66
N LEU A 166 -17.89 5.57 2.71
CA LEU A 166 -17.92 7.04 2.84
C LEU A 166 -19.33 7.60 2.98
N SER A 167 -20.35 6.94 2.39
CA SER A 167 -21.75 7.37 2.51
C SER A 167 -22.27 7.38 3.96
N LYS A 168 -21.66 6.58 4.85
CA LYS A 168 -22.00 6.56 6.28
C LYS A 168 -21.37 7.71 7.07
N ILE A 169 -20.42 8.42 6.46
CA ILE A 169 -19.57 9.43 7.11
C ILE A 169 -19.84 10.82 6.54
N ALA A 170 -19.81 10.93 5.22
CA ALA A 170 -19.98 12.17 4.48
C ALA A 170 -21.47 12.55 4.35
N THR A 171 -21.75 13.83 4.15
CA THR A 171 -23.12 14.30 3.85
C THR A 171 -23.54 13.95 2.44
N LYS A 172 -22.59 13.92 1.50
CA LYS A 172 -22.82 13.62 0.10
C LYS A 172 -21.59 12.94 -0.50
N VAL A 173 -21.81 11.89 -1.26
CA VAL A 173 -20.79 11.19 -2.02
C VAL A 173 -21.10 11.28 -3.50
N THR A 174 -20.17 11.82 -4.29
CA THR A 174 -20.31 11.90 -5.73
C THR A 174 -19.30 11.00 -6.41
N MET A 175 -19.78 9.89 -7.00
CA MET A 175 -18.93 9.04 -7.83
C MET A 175 -18.60 9.74 -9.14
N VAL A 176 -17.31 9.79 -9.50
CA VAL A 176 -16.82 10.33 -10.76
C VAL A 176 -16.33 9.16 -11.61
N VAL A 177 -17.13 8.77 -12.60
CA VAL A 177 -16.89 7.61 -13.45
C VAL A 177 -16.59 8.08 -14.87
N ARG A 178 -15.37 7.80 -15.36
CA ARG A 178 -14.92 8.30 -16.67
C ARG A 178 -15.63 7.69 -17.87
N ARG A 179 -16.34 6.56 -17.68
CA ARG A 179 -17.12 5.84 -18.68
C ARG A 179 -18.61 6.03 -18.44
N ASP A 180 -19.42 5.55 -19.34
CA ASP A 180 -20.89 5.49 -19.24
C ASP A 180 -21.39 4.34 -18.35
N GLU A 181 -20.49 3.45 -17.92
CA GLU A 181 -20.79 2.28 -17.09
C GLU A 181 -19.72 2.00 -16.03
N PHE A 182 -20.09 1.28 -14.99
CA PHE A 182 -19.19 0.72 -14.01
C PHE A 182 -18.53 -0.57 -14.52
N ARG A 183 -17.30 -0.82 -14.10
CA ARG A 183 -16.63 -2.12 -14.26
C ARG A 183 -16.95 -3.09 -13.13
N ALA A 184 -17.47 -2.59 -12.02
CA ALA A 184 -17.90 -3.39 -10.88
C ALA A 184 -19.07 -4.30 -11.26
N PRO A 185 -19.22 -5.49 -10.64
CA PRO A 185 -20.37 -6.34 -10.81
C PRO A 185 -21.67 -5.61 -10.45
N LYS A 186 -22.73 -5.87 -11.23
CA LYS A 186 -24.02 -5.19 -11.06
C LYS A 186 -24.54 -5.20 -9.62
N GLY A 187 -24.45 -6.32 -8.91
CA GLY A 187 -24.92 -6.41 -7.52
C GLY A 187 -24.15 -5.52 -6.53
N VAL A 188 -22.91 -5.14 -6.84
CA VAL A 188 -22.15 -4.15 -6.04
C VAL A 188 -22.63 -2.74 -6.38
N VAL A 189 -22.80 -2.46 -7.66
CA VAL A 189 -23.31 -1.16 -8.14
C VAL A 189 -24.71 -0.88 -7.59
N ASP A 190 -25.62 -1.87 -7.66
CA ASP A 190 -26.99 -1.72 -7.17
C ASP A 190 -27.01 -1.38 -5.66
N ARG A 191 -26.15 -2.01 -4.85
CA ARG A 191 -26.02 -1.71 -3.42
C ARG A 191 -25.48 -0.29 -3.17
N MET A 192 -24.50 0.13 -3.94
CA MET A 192 -23.92 1.46 -3.84
C MET A 192 -24.96 2.53 -4.23
N LEU A 193 -25.71 2.32 -5.31
CA LEU A 193 -26.77 3.24 -5.75
C LEU A 193 -27.97 3.27 -4.79
N ALA A 194 -28.16 2.26 -3.93
CA ALA A 194 -29.17 2.28 -2.89
C ALA A 194 -28.85 3.19 -1.70
N CYS A 195 -27.63 3.72 -1.59
CA CYS A 195 -27.26 4.70 -0.58
C CYS A 195 -27.86 6.06 -0.95
N GLU A 196 -28.71 6.63 -0.08
CA GLU A 196 -29.52 7.85 -0.35
C GLU A 196 -28.68 9.09 -0.70
N ASN A 197 -27.47 9.20 -0.15
CA ASN A 197 -26.56 10.33 -0.35
C ASN A 197 -25.46 10.08 -1.38
N VAL A 198 -25.55 8.96 -2.14
CA VAL A 198 -24.62 8.66 -3.23
C VAL A 198 -25.24 9.08 -4.57
N GLN A 199 -24.49 9.82 -5.36
CA GLN A 199 -24.84 10.14 -6.74
C GLN A 199 -23.68 9.85 -7.69
N VAL A 200 -23.97 9.74 -9.00
CA VAL A 200 -22.98 9.35 -10.00
C VAL A 200 -22.92 10.38 -11.12
N ARG A 201 -21.71 10.79 -11.47
CA ARG A 201 -21.40 11.54 -12.68
C ARG A 201 -20.68 10.59 -13.65
N TYR A 202 -21.44 10.08 -14.58
CA TYR A 202 -20.88 9.24 -15.67
C TYR A 202 -20.16 10.11 -16.69
N GLU A 203 -19.33 9.47 -17.51
CA GLU A 203 -18.56 10.11 -18.59
C GLU A 203 -17.81 11.37 -18.10
N THR A 204 -17.41 11.37 -16.83
CA THR A 204 -16.83 12.55 -16.18
C THR A 204 -15.43 12.22 -15.64
N SER A 205 -14.53 13.16 -15.81
CA SER A 205 -13.18 13.13 -15.20
C SER A 205 -12.92 14.44 -14.48
N ILE A 206 -12.16 14.40 -13.39
CA ILE A 206 -11.52 15.59 -12.82
C ILE A 206 -10.27 15.87 -13.64
N THR A 207 -10.04 17.13 -14.03
CA THR A 207 -8.90 17.57 -14.83
C THR A 207 -7.96 18.50 -14.08
N HIS A 208 -8.48 19.25 -13.12
CA HIS A 208 -7.72 20.19 -12.32
C HIS A 208 -8.34 20.37 -10.96
N VAL A 209 -7.52 20.58 -9.94
CA VAL A 209 -7.93 21.03 -8.62
C VAL A 209 -7.03 22.16 -8.16
N ASP A 210 -7.63 23.16 -7.47
CA ASP A 210 -6.89 24.28 -6.91
C ASP A 210 -7.44 24.70 -5.55
N GLY A 211 -6.66 25.51 -4.84
CA GLY A 211 -6.93 26.03 -3.50
C GLY A 211 -5.64 26.49 -2.84
N ASP A 212 -5.71 26.93 -1.61
CA ASP A 212 -4.54 27.34 -0.84
C ASP A 212 -4.09 26.23 0.14
N ALA A 213 -4.63 26.17 1.33
CA ALA A 213 -4.32 25.12 2.31
C ALA A 213 -5.11 23.82 2.03
N ALA A 214 -6.33 23.92 1.50
CA ALA A 214 -7.16 22.80 1.06
C ALA A 214 -7.81 23.11 -0.29
N ILE A 215 -8.52 22.13 -0.85
CA ILE A 215 -9.20 22.25 -2.16
C ILE A 215 -10.37 23.25 -2.01
N THR A 216 -10.42 24.22 -2.91
CA THR A 216 -11.54 25.16 -3.06
C THR A 216 -12.17 25.14 -4.44
N THR A 217 -11.49 24.54 -5.42
CA THR A 217 -11.94 24.49 -6.80
C THR A 217 -11.68 23.14 -7.40
N ILE A 218 -12.67 22.57 -8.09
CA ILE A 218 -12.55 21.30 -8.83
C ILE A 218 -13.07 21.54 -10.24
N GLN A 219 -12.23 21.25 -11.23
CA GLN A 219 -12.60 21.30 -12.65
C GLN A 219 -12.93 19.89 -13.14
N PHE A 220 -14.09 19.79 -13.76
CA PHE A 220 -14.62 18.57 -14.36
C PHE A 220 -14.64 18.67 -15.87
N LYS A 221 -14.46 17.53 -16.53
CA LYS A 221 -14.63 17.38 -17.97
C LYS A 221 -15.61 16.28 -18.27
N ASN A 222 -16.60 16.56 -19.08
CA ASN A 222 -17.43 15.52 -19.70
C ASN A 222 -16.64 14.86 -20.82
N ASN A 223 -16.37 13.58 -20.70
CA ASN A 223 -15.49 12.85 -21.64
C ASN A 223 -16.14 12.59 -23.01
N ARG A 224 -17.49 12.64 -23.08
CA ARG A 224 -18.21 12.46 -24.34
C ARG A 224 -18.34 13.74 -25.13
N THR A 225 -18.72 14.85 -24.46
CA THR A 225 -18.96 16.14 -25.11
C THR A 225 -17.69 16.99 -25.22
N GLY A 226 -16.72 16.73 -24.33
CA GLY A 226 -15.51 17.56 -24.17
C GLY A 226 -15.76 18.83 -23.35
N GLU A 227 -16.97 19.06 -22.88
CA GLU A 227 -17.34 20.22 -22.05
C GLU A 227 -16.56 20.20 -20.74
N VAL A 228 -16.01 21.36 -20.38
CA VAL A 228 -15.28 21.61 -19.14
C VAL A 228 -16.07 22.59 -18.29
N TYR A 229 -16.24 22.28 -17.01
CA TYR A 229 -16.90 23.16 -16.04
C TYR A 229 -16.20 23.08 -14.69
N GLU A 230 -16.44 24.07 -13.85
CA GLU A 230 -15.78 24.23 -12.57
C GLU A 230 -16.80 24.37 -11.44
N GLU A 231 -16.50 23.79 -10.30
CA GLU A 231 -17.26 23.95 -9.08
C GLU A 231 -16.36 24.50 -7.98
N SER A 232 -16.89 25.46 -7.21
CA SER A 232 -16.19 26.09 -6.09
C SER A 232 -16.76 25.61 -4.77
N PHE A 233 -15.90 25.46 -3.77
CA PHE A 233 -16.21 24.94 -2.46
C PHE A 233 -15.61 25.86 -1.37
N GLU A 234 -16.20 25.85 -0.19
CA GLU A 234 -15.56 26.44 0.97
C GLU A 234 -14.31 25.63 1.34
N GLU A 235 -13.27 26.31 1.79
CA GLU A 235 -12.03 25.66 2.15
C GLU A 235 -12.23 24.57 3.23
N GLY A 236 -11.74 23.37 2.97
CA GLY A 236 -11.87 22.23 3.88
C GLY A 236 -13.25 21.57 3.92
N SER A 237 -14.23 22.00 3.08
CA SER A 237 -15.57 21.42 3.01
C SER A 237 -15.70 20.22 2.08
N VAL A 238 -14.69 19.96 1.25
CA VAL A 238 -14.71 18.93 0.22
C VAL A 238 -13.45 18.05 0.27
N GLY A 239 -13.60 16.77 -0.15
CA GLY A 239 -12.48 15.85 -0.36
C GLY A 239 -12.65 14.99 -1.59
N ILE A 240 -11.52 14.49 -2.10
CA ILE A 240 -11.48 13.61 -3.25
C ILE A 240 -10.81 12.30 -2.84
N PHE A 241 -11.49 11.18 -3.07
CA PHE A 241 -10.97 9.84 -2.84
C PHE A 241 -10.71 9.14 -4.16
N VAL A 242 -9.47 8.72 -4.41
CA VAL A 242 -9.06 8.16 -5.70
C VAL A 242 -8.90 6.65 -5.60
N PHE A 243 -9.76 5.91 -6.31
CA PHE A 243 -9.71 4.44 -6.40
C PHE A 243 -9.52 4.00 -7.86
N ALA A 244 -8.44 4.48 -8.46
CA ALA A 244 -8.04 4.12 -9.82
C ALA A 244 -7.29 2.77 -9.91
N GLY A 245 -7.07 2.12 -8.78
CA GLY A 245 -6.31 0.88 -8.60
C GLY A 245 -5.04 1.09 -7.79
N THR A 246 -4.29 0.02 -7.60
CA THR A 246 -2.97 0.00 -6.94
C THR A 246 -1.93 -0.55 -7.89
N ASN A 247 -0.68 -0.21 -7.64
CA ASN A 247 0.49 -0.76 -8.33
C ASN A 247 1.32 -1.51 -7.29
N PRO A 248 1.15 -2.84 -7.16
CA PRO A 248 2.02 -3.65 -6.30
C PRO A 248 3.46 -3.58 -6.79
N ALA A 249 4.42 -3.44 -5.88
CA ALA A 249 5.84 -3.32 -6.23
C ALA A 249 6.47 -4.71 -6.42
N THR A 250 6.06 -5.43 -7.49
CA THR A 250 6.41 -6.84 -7.76
C THR A 250 7.63 -7.04 -8.64
N LYS A 251 8.11 -5.99 -9.29
CA LYS A 251 9.18 -6.07 -10.32
C LYS A 251 10.43 -6.85 -9.89
N LEU A 252 10.82 -6.75 -8.62
CA LEU A 252 12.01 -7.45 -8.10
C LEU A 252 11.84 -8.98 -8.04
N VAL A 253 10.61 -9.48 -8.07
CA VAL A 253 10.29 -10.89 -7.83
C VAL A 253 9.50 -11.56 -8.95
N GLU A 254 9.22 -10.89 -10.06
CA GLU A 254 8.40 -11.41 -11.16
C GLU A 254 8.85 -12.79 -11.65
N ASP A 255 10.18 -13.03 -11.70
CA ASP A 255 10.74 -14.31 -12.14
C ASP A 255 10.55 -15.45 -11.11
N PHE A 256 10.20 -15.12 -9.87
CA PHE A 256 10.13 -16.05 -8.74
C PHE A 256 8.71 -16.36 -8.27
N VAL A 257 7.71 -15.60 -8.73
CA VAL A 257 6.34 -15.62 -8.19
C VAL A 257 5.29 -15.77 -9.28
N ASP A 258 4.08 -16.10 -8.88
CA ASP A 258 2.90 -15.97 -9.71
C ASP A 258 2.17 -14.68 -9.35
N LEU A 259 1.65 -13.96 -10.35
CA LEU A 259 0.88 -12.74 -10.17
C LEU A 259 -0.62 -13.02 -10.34
N GLY A 260 -1.42 -12.38 -9.49
CA GLY A 260 -2.88 -12.38 -9.60
C GLY A 260 -3.40 -11.41 -10.66
N SER A 261 -4.71 -11.40 -10.85
CA SER A 261 -5.37 -10.48 -11.78
C SER A 261 -5.30 -8.99 -11.39
N ASP A 262 -4.85 -8.71 -10.17
CA ASP A 262 -4.58 -7.38 -9.60
C ASP A 262 -3.09 -7.00 -9.63
N ASP A 263 -2.27 -7.74 -10.38
CA ASP A 263 -0.82 -7.64 -10.46
C ASP A 263 -0.09 -7.90 -9.11
N GLY A 264 -0.81 -8.30 -8.08
CA GLY A 264 -0.26 -8.67 -6.78
C GLY A 264 0.31 -10.09 -6.76
N VAL A 265 1.29 -10.33 -5.88
CA VAL A 265 1.89 -11.66 -5.72
C VAL A 265 0.89 -12.63 -5.10
N VAL A 266 0.72 -13.79 -5.75
CA VAL A 266 -0.04 -14.91 -5.20
C VAL A 266 0.84 -15.67 -4.21
N THR A 267 0.36 -15.82 -2.98
CA THR A 267 1.00 -16.63 -1.94
C THR A 267 -0.03 -17.55 -1.29
N ASP A 268 0.45 -18.59 -0.64
CA ASP A 268 -0.37 -19.39 0.26
C ASP A 268 -0.60 -18.70 1.63
N GLU A 269 -1.20 -19.41 2.57
CA GLU A 269 -1.47 -18.92 3.94
C GLU A 269 -0.19 -18.71 4.77
N ASP A 270 0.90 -19.41 4.43
CA ASP A 270 2.23 -19.27 5.03
C ASP A 270 3.09 -18.18 4.38
N MET A 271 2.52 -17.36 3.51
CA MET A 271 3.20 -16.30 2.73
C MET A 271 4.24 -16.86 1.75
N ALA A 272 4.26 -18.16 1.49
CA ALA A 272 5.17 -18.79 0.55
C ALA A 272 4.77 -18.52 -0.89
N THR A 273 5.78 -18.37 -1.74
CA THR A 273 5.64 -18.23 -3.20
C THR A 273 5.90 -19.58 -3.89
N ARG A 274 5.77 -19.61 -5.22
CA ARG A 274 6.16 -20.82 -5.99
C ARG A 274 7.65 -21.17 -5.86
N THR A 275 8.50 -20.23 -5.42
CA THR A 275 9.94 -20.44 -5.29
C THR A 275 10.31 -20.72 -3.83
N PRO A 276 10.80 -21.93 -3.50
CA PRO A 276 11.25 -22.24 -2.15
C PRO A 276 12.32 -21.27 -1.67
N GLY A 277 12.16 -20.75 -0.44
CA GLY A 277 13.04 -19.77 0.18
C GLY A 277 12.69 -18.31 -0.14
N ILE A 278 11.67 -18.05 -0.99
CA ILE A 278 11.13 -16.69 -1.20
C ILE A 278 9.72 -16.61 -0.65
N PHE A 279 9.50 -15.63 0.24
CA PHE A 279 8.21 -15.29 0.83
C PHE A 279 7.84 -13.85 0.46
N CYS A 280 6.54 -13.57 0.31
CA CYS A 280 6.05 -12.23 0.06
C CYS A 280 5.00 -11.84 1.11
N ALA A 281 5.08 -10.61 1.62
CA ALA A 281 4.22 -10.12 2.70
C ALA A 281 3.75 -8.68 2.46
N GLY A 282 2.58 -8.34 3.01
CA GLY A 282 2.03 -7.00 2.96
C GLY A 282 1.32 -6.69 1.65
N ASP A 283 1.27 -5.41 1.31
CA ASP A 283 0.37 -4.88 0.28
C ASP A 283 0.79 -5.20 -1.16
N MET A 284 2.00 -5.74 -1.37
CA MET A 284 2.42 -6.28 -2.66
C MET A 284 1.70 -7.57 -3.05
N ARG A 285 1.05 -8.24 -2.10
CA ARG A 285 0.29 -9.46 -2.35
C ARG A 285 -1.06 -9.18 -3.00
N SER A 286 -1.56 -10.18 -3.72
CA SER A 286 -2.96 -10.21 -4.15
C SER A 286 -3.86 -10.41 -2.92
N LYS A 287 -4.55 -9.36 -2.48
CA LYS A 287 -5.40 -9.35 -1.28
C LYS A 287 -6.45 -8.23 -1.34
N HIS A 288 -7.55 -8.43 -0.62
CA HIS A 288 -8.66 -7.46 -0.60
C HIS A 288 -8.40 -6.27 0.31
N LEU A 289 -7.81 -6.49 1.49
CA LEU A 289 -7.59 -5.44 2.49
C LEU A 289 -6.11 -5.10 2.62
N ARG A 290 -5.76 -3.85 2.32
CA ARG A 290 -4.43 -3.28 2.45
C ARG A 290 -4.43 -2.29 3.62
N GLN A 291 -3.98 -2.73 4.79
CA GLN A 291 -3.93 -1.95 6.03
C GLN A 291 -2.66 -2.28 6.81
N VAL A 292 -2.23 -1.36 7.68
CA VAL A 292 -1.03 -1.55 8.52
C VAL A 292 -1.12 -2.86 9.30
N ILE A 293 -2.27 -3.15 9.91
CA ILE A 293 -2.48 -4.37 10.70
C ILE A 293 -2.40 -5.64 9.86
N THR A 294 -2.97 -5.64 8.64
CA THR A 294 -2.90 -6.82 7.75
C THR A 294 -1.51 -6.99 7.16
N ALA A 295 -0.77 -5.91 6.93
CA ALA A 295 0.61 -5.96 6.51
C ALA A 295 1.52 -6.52 7.63
N ALA A 296 1.33 -6.07 8.86
CA ALA A 296 2.05 -6.59 10.03
C ALA A 296 1.74 -8.08 10.28
N SER A 297 0.48 -8.49 10.12
CA SER A 297 0.07 -9.91 10.20
C SER A 297 0.78 -10.77 9.16
N ASP A 298 0.77 -10.35 7.89
CA ASP A 298 1.48 -11.07 6.82
C ASP A 298 2.98 -11.20 7.13
N GLY A 299 3.60 -10.11 7.61
CA GLY A 299 5.01 -10.11 8.00
C GLY A 299 5.30 -11.11 9.13
N ALA A 300 4.48 -11.13 10.17
CA ALA A 300 4.64 -12.07 11.28
C ALA A 300 4.57 -13.53 10.79
N ILE A 301 3.62 -13.84 9.90
CA ILE A 301 3.50 -15.18 9.30
C ILE A 301 4.74 -15.48 8.46
N ALA A 302 5.17 -14.58 7.57
CA ALA A 302 6.35 -14.77 6.72
C ALA A 302 7.63 -15.02 7.54
N GLY A 303 7.83 -14.25 8.63
CA GLY A 303 8.98 -14.44 9.53
C GLY A 303 9.01 -15.82 10.18
N MET A 304 7.87 -16.32 10.64
CA MET A 304 7.75 -17.65 11.21
C MET A 304 7.84 -18.76 10.16
N SER A 305 7.37 -18.52 8.95
CA SER A 305 7.50 -19.46 7.83
C SER A 305 8.94 -19.59 7.36
N ALA A 306 9.70 -18.48 7.33
CA ALA A 306 11.14 -18.50 7.10
C ALA A 306 11.89 -19.35 8.13
N TYR A 307 11.54 -19.22 9.42
CA TYR A 307 12.10 -20.07 10.49
C TYR A 307 11.80 -21.55 10.27
N ARG A 308 10.54 -21.92 9.97
CA ARG A 308 10.16 -23.31 9.70
C ARG A 308 10.91 -23.87 8.49
N TYR A 309 11.01 -23.08 7.42
CA TYR A 309 11.75 -23.45 6.21
C TYR A 309 13.21 -23.78 6.52
N LEU A 310 13.91 -22.89 7.22
CA LEU A 310 15.32 -23.09 7.60
C LEU A 310 15.54 -24.25 8.61
N SER A 311 14.54 -24.55 9.42
CA SER A 311 14.62 -25.67 10.38
C SER A 311 14.42 -27.03 9.74
N SER A 312 13.88 -27.08 8.51
CA SER A 312 13.58 -28.31 7.77
C SER A 312 14.57 -28.58 6.63
N HIS A 313 15.46 -27.64 6.33
CA HIS A 313 16.47 -27.72 5.26
C HIS A 313 17.88 -27.43 5.81
#